data_d55cb3944fca345c007fc3d98a4c70d8
#
_entry.id   d55cb3944fca345c007fc3d98a4c70d8
#
_cell.length_a   1.000
_cell.length_b   1.000
_cell.length_c   1.000
_cell.angle_alpha   90.00
_cell.angle_beta   90.00
_cell.angle_gamma   90.00
#
_symmetry.space_group_name_H-M   'P 1'
#
loop_
_entity.id
_entity.type
_entity.pdbx_description
1 polymer ?
#
loop_
_entity_poly.entity_id
_entity_poly.type
_entity_poly.pdbx_seq_one_letter_code
_entity_poly.pdbx_strand_id
1 'polypeptide(L)'
;MNKKTNFEPSPNVPQTTPALLNEDQKRALTFGAMLFYYRDEEILGFSPSNNIYEYIEGLRNQWEINNPSEAKETVTELIALKRSTEFIPLIEHPSLELNKIQRQIGKELQIPINIVLQTKSAYAWDLCRAVSLTKWCYWVGYFTEKEAWSLIDAAAEKAAEIGKDWTDYTVSFLLGRTVQGFDLDDISVEAQQLLSSKGPVLGKVTDIDVYQRYSFKK
;
A
#
# COMPACT_ATOMS: atom_id res chain seq x y z
N MET A 1 -35.31 5.67 -15.81
CA MET A 1 -35.37 4.23 -15.48
C MET A 1 -34.01 3.81 -14.99
N ASN A 2 -33.80 3.79 -13.66
CA ASN A 2 -32.53 3.35 -13.08
C ASN A 2 -32.47 1.81 -13.14
N LYS A 3 -31.63 1.28 -14.02
CA LYS A 3 -31.24 -0.13 -13.91
C LYS A 3 -30.36 -0.27 -12.67
N LYS A 4 -30.93 -0.70 -11.56
CA LYS A 4 -30.16 -1.32 -10.47
C LYS A 4 -29.53 -2.58 -11.06
N THR A 5 -28.27 -2.53 -11.40
CA THR A 5 -27.48 -3.75 -11.65
C THR A 5 -27.37 -4.45 -10.30
N ASN A 6 -28.14 -5.52 -10.12
CA ASN A 6 -27.96 -6.45 -9.01
C ASN A 6 -26.57 -7.06 -9.18
N PHE A 7 -25.61 -6.59 -8.39
CA PHE A 7 -24.30 -7.19 -8.31
C PHE A 7 -24.41 -8.37 -7.33
N GLU A 8 -24.34 -9.58 -7.85
CA GLU A 8 -24.11 -10.74 -6.99
C GLU A 8 -22.61 -10.77 -6.66
N PRO A 9 -22.23 -10.88 -5.36
CA PRO A 9 -20.84 -11.05 -5.00
C PRO A 9 -20.29 -12.30 -5.68
N SER A 10 -19.00 -12.26 -6.05
CA SER A 10 -18.33 -13.43 -6.63
C SER A 10 -18.54 -14.64 -5.71
N PRO A 11 -18.80 -15.86 -6.24
CA PRO A 11 -19.02 -17.07 -5.43
C PRO A 11 -17.81 -17.44 -4.55
N ASN A 12 -16.70 -16.75 -4.68
CA ASN A 12 -15.42 -17.03 -3.99
C ASN A 12 -15.13 -16.04 -2.84
N VAL A 13 -16.11 -15.28 -2.35
CA VAL A 13 -15.87 -14.43 -1.16
C VAL A 13 -15.39 -15.28 0.01
N PRO A 14 -14.21 -14.99 0.58
CA PRO A 14 -13.63 -15.80 1.65
C PRO A 14 -14.52 -15.80 2.90
N GLN A 15 -14.50 -16.92 3.63
CA GLN A 15 -15.15 -16.95 4.95
C GLN A 15 -14.36 -16.12 5.97
N THR A 16 -15.07 -15.49 6.90
CA THR A 16 -14.51 -14.57 7.91
C THR A 16 -13.71 -15.25 9.03
N THR A 17 -13.31 -16.51 8.88
CA THR A 17 -12.50 -17.19 9.91
C THR A 17 -11.08 -16.64 9.87
N PRO A 18 -10.55 -16.08 10.98
CA PRO A 18 -9.19 -15.57 11.01
C PRO A 18 -8.20 -16.69 10.72
N ALA A 19 -7.46 -16.59 9.63
CA ALA A 19 -6.35 -17.47 9.37
C ALA A 19 -5.15 -17.04 10.23
N LEU A 20 -4.51 -18.01 10.91
CA LEU A 20 -3.24 -17.76 11.59
C LEU A 20 -2.15 -17.54 10.55
N LEU A 21 -1.70 -16.29 10.42
CA LEU A 21 -0.63 -15.93 9.51
C LEU A 21 0.73 -16.36 10.10
N ASN A 22 1.58 -16.93 9.25
CA ASN A 22 2.98 -17.17 9.59
C ASN A 22 3.79 -15.85 9.52
N GLU A 23 5.04 -15.87 9.99
CA GLU A 23 5.88 -14.67 10.09
C GLU A 23 6.25 -14.09 8.72
N ASP A 24 6.42 -14.93 7.69
CA ASP A 24 6.69 -14.47 6.32
C ASP A 24 5.48 -13.73 5.74
N GLN A 25 4.27 -14.25 5.96
CA GLN A 25 3.02 -13.60 5.55
C GLN A 25 2.81 -12.26 6.25
N LYS A 26 3.06 -12.20 7.55
CA LYS A 26 2.98 -10.94 8.32
C LYS A 26 4.00 -9.92 7.81
N ARG A 27 5.25 -10.35 7.57
CA ARG A 27 6.26 -9.51 6.96
C ARG A 27 5.82 -8.98 5.59
N ALA A 28 5.26 -9.83 4.74
CA ALA A 28 4.81 -9.42 3.40
C ALA A 28 3.66 -8.39 3.48
N LEU A 29 2.69 -8.56 4.40
CA LEU A 29 1.64 -7.58 4.63
C LEU A 29 2.17 -6.22 5.12
N THR A 30 3.30 -6.20 5.83
CA THR A 30 3.93 -4.97 6.32
C THR A 30 4.24 -3.98 5.18
N PHE A 31 4.46 -4.45 3.96
CA PHE A 31 4.63 -3.57 2.79
C PHE A 31 3.34 -2.86 2.36
N GLY A 32 2.17 -3.29 2.83
CA GLY A 32 0.89 -2.59 2.64
C GLY A 32 0.51 -1.67 3.81
N ALA A 33 1.31 -1.65 4.88
CA ALA A 33 0.94 -1.07 6.17
C ALA A 33 0.46 0.39 6.11
N MET A 34 1.09 1.24 5.29
CA MET A 34 0.70 2.65 5.17
C MET A 34 -0.75 2.81 4.70
N LEU A 35 -1.17 2.07 3.70
CA LEU A 35 -2.54 2.15 3.19
C LEU A 35 -3.53 1.42 4.11
N PHE A 36 -3.14 0.33 4.74
CA PHE A 36 -3.98 -0.35 5.73
C PHE A 36 -4.24 0.57 6.92
N TYR A 37 -3.20 1.18 7.47
CA TYR A 37 -3.34 2.09 8.60
C TYR A 37 -4.17 3.32 8.25
N TYR A 38 -3.89 3.96 7.11
CA TYR A 38 -4.66 5.10 6.61
C TYR A 38 -6.16 4.81 6.45
N ARG A 39 -6.53 3.56 6.16
CA ARG A 39 -7.92 3.12 6.00
C ARG A 39 -8.54 2.51 7.26
N ASP A 40 -7.88 2.59 8.40
CA ASP A 40 -8.34 1.97 9.66
C ASP A 40 -8.47 0.43 9.56
N GLU A 41 -7.67 -0.20 8.70
CA GLU A 41 -7.63 -1.64 8.48
C GLU A 41 -6.58 -2.31 9.36
N GLU A 42 -6.85 -3.52 9.82
CA GLU A 42 -5.87 -4.36 10.50
C GLU A 42 -4.67 -4.64 9.57
N ILE A 43 -3.45 -4.23 9.98
CA ILE A 43 -2.24 -4.37 9.16
C ILE A 43 -1.91 -5.84 8.97
N LEU A 44 -1.89 -6.62 10.04
CA LEU A 44 -1.54 -8.04 10.05
C LEU A 44 -2.77 -8.96 9.93
N GLY A 45 -3.92 -8.41 9.52
CA GLY A 45 -5.14 -9.16 9.27
C GLY A 45 -5.30 -9.47 7.77
N PHE A 46 -5.86 -10.65 7.49
CA PHE A 46 -6.16 -11.07 6.11
C PHE A 46 -7.64 -11.43 5.90
N SER A 47 -8.41 -11.46 6.98
CA SER A 47 -9.85 -11.71 6.93
C SER A 47 -10.60 -10.56 6.27
N PRO A 48 -11.66 -10.85 5.50
CA PRO A 48 -12.45 -9.81 4.85
C PRO A 48 -13.06 -8.81 5.82
N SER A 49 -13.12 -7.56 5.39
CA SER A 49 -13.88 -6.52 6.09
C SER A 49 -15.37 -6.86 6.13
N ASN A 50 -16.06 -6.42 7.18
CA ASN A 50 -17.52 -6.53 7.28
C ASN A 50 -18.26 -5.69 6.22
N ASN A 51 -17.59 -4.72 5.60
CA ASN A 51 -18.16 -3.83 4.59
C ASN A 51 -17.59 -4.08 3.18
N ILE A 52 -17.78 -5.29 2.67
CA ILE A 52 -17.29 -5.71 1.35
C ILE A 52 -17.78 -4.79 0.21
N TYR A 53 -18.97 -4.22 0.33
CA TYR A 53 -19.53 -3.35 -0.72
C TYR A 53 -18.70 -2.08 -0.96
N GLU A 54 -18.14 -1.47 0.07
CA GLU A 54 -17.24 -0.31 -0.08
C GLU A 54 -15.98 -0.67 -0.89
N TYR A 55 -15.45 -1.87 -0.69
CA TYR A 55 -14.29 -2.34 -1.46
C TYR A 55 -14.63 -2.61 -2.92
N ILE A 56 -15.81 -3.22 -3.20
CA ILE A 56 -16.28 -3.42 -4.58
C ILE A 56 -16.46 -2.07 -5.29
N GLU A 57 -17.09 -1.10 -4.65
CA GLU A 57 -17.27 0.24 -5.22
C GLU A 57 -15.94 0.98 -5.38
N GLY A 58 -15.05 0.90 -4.40
CA GLY A 58 -13.70 1.47 -4.48
C GLY A 58 -12.87 0.89 -5.62
N LEU A 59 -12.87 -0.43 -5.77
CA LEU A 59 -12.19 -1.11 -6.87
C LEU A 59 -12.74 -0.67 -8.23
N ARG A 60 -14.04 -0.57 -8.36
CA ARG A 60 -14.69 -0.14 -9.60
C ARG A 60 -14.43 1.32 -9.92
N ASN A 61 -14.65 2.22 -8.96
CA ASN A 61 -14.69 3.66 -9.21
C ASN A 61 -13.30 4.30 -9.24
N GLN A 62 -12.33 3.76 -8.48
CA GLN A 62 -10.98 4.33 -8.38
C GLN A 62 -9.96 3.58 -9.21
N TRP A 63 -10.20 2.29 -9.48
CA TRP A 63 -9.23 1.40 -10.14
C TRP A 63 -9.75 0.81 -11.46
N GLU A 64 -11.03 1.02 -11.78
CA GLU A 64 -11.69 0.44 -12.95
C GLU A 64 -11.67 -1.10 -12.96
N ILE A 65 -11.55 -1.71 -11.77
CA ILE A 65 -11.50 -3.15 -11.58
C ILE A 65 -12.91 -3.68 -11.34
N ASN A 66 -13.41 -4.48 -12.27
CA ASN A 66 -14.76 -5.05 -12.24
C ASN A 66 -14.76 -6.59 -12.21
N ASN A 67 -13.62 -7.22 -12.43
CA ASN A 67 -13.50 -8.66 -12.54
C ASN A 67 -12.07 -9.15 -12.21
N PRO A 68 -11.88 -10.48 -12.03
CA PRO A 68 -10.58 -11.07 -11.70
C PRO A 68 -9.46 -10.80 -12.72
N SER A 69 -9.79 -10.68 -14.00
CA SER A 69 -8.79 -10.43 -15.05
C SER A 69 -8.20 -9.02 -14.92
N GLU A 70 -9.07 -8.01 -14.78
CA GLU A 70 -8.68 -6.61 -14.58
C GLU A 70 -7.91 -6.45 -13.26
N ALA A 71 -8.35 -7.14 -12.20
CA ALA A 71 -7.62 -7.16 -10.92
C ALA A 71 -6.19 -7.68 -11.10
N LYS A 72 -6.03 -8.81 -11.79
CA LYS A 72 -4.72 -9.42 -12.02
C LYS A 72 -3.81 -8.53 -12.88
N GLU A 73 -4.36 -7.95 -13.94
CA GLU A 73 -3.63 -7.02 -14.81
C GLU A 73 -3.12 -5.81 -14.00
N THR A 74 -4.01 -5.12 -13.28
CA THR A 74 -3.66 -3.93 -12.49
C THR A 74 -2.61 -4.23 -11.42
N VAL A 75 -2.77 -5.32 -10.65
CA VAL A 75 -1.79 -5.70 -9.62
C VAL A 75 -0.43 -6.05 -10.25
N THR A 76 -0.44 -6.78 -11.37
CA THR A 76 0.81 -7.13 -12.07
C THR A 76 1.52 -5.90 -12.61
N GLU A 77 0.80 -4.92 -13.11
CA GLU A 77 1.36 -3.63 -13.56
C GLU A 77 1.99 -2.83 -12.42
N LEU A 78 1.37 -2.82 -11.25
CA LEU A 78 1.94 -2.21 -10.05
C LEU A 78 3.22 -2.92 -9.61
N ILE A 79 3.24 -4.25 -9.59
CA ILE A 79 4.46 -5.03 -9.27
C ILE A 79 5.56 -4.77 -10.31
N ALA A 80 5.21 -4.56 -11.57
CA ALA A 80 6.14 -4.18 -12.63
C ALA A 80 6.56 -2.70 -12.59
N LEU A 81 6.09 -1.91 -11.61
CA LEU A 81 6.42 -0.49 -11.40
C LEU A 81 6.05 0.42 -12.57
N LYS A 82 5.02 0.07 -13.34
CA LYS A 82 4.66 0.84 -14.55
C LYS A 82 4.36 2.31 -14.24
N ARG A 83 3.65 2.57 -13.14
CA ARG A 83 3.28 3.95 -12.77
C ARG A 83 4.43 4.73 -12.16
N SER A 84 5.18 4.13 -11.25
CA SER A 84 6.34 4.80 -10.64
C SER A 84 7.46 5.08 -11.64
N THR A 85 7.56 4.30 -12.72
CA THR A 85 8.50 4.56 -13.82
C THR A 85 8.17 5.88 -14.54
N GLU A 86 6.90 6.28 -14.63
CA GLU A 86 6.48 7.56 -15.21
C GLU A 86 6.96 8.76 -14.40
N PHE A 87 7.24 8.59 -13.10
CA PHE A 87 7.72 9.65 -12.22
C PHE A 87 9.23 9.82 -12.19
N ILE A 88 10.00 8.89 -12.78
CA ILE A 88 11.47 8.94 -12.82
C ILE A 88 11.96 10.30 -13.35
N PRO A 89 11.50 10.82 -14.50
CA PRO A 89 11.97 12.11 -14.99
C PRO A 89 11.72 13.28 -14.03
N LEU A 90 10.62 13.24 -13.27
CA LEU A 90 10.26 14.27 -12.30
C LEU A 90 11.14 14.20 -11.03
N ILE A 91 11.53 13.00 -10.63
CA ILE A 91 12.33 12.75 -9.41
C ILE A 91 13.83 12.93 -9.69
N GLU A 92 14.31 12.58 -10.88
CA GLU A 92 15.71 12.70 -11.25
C GLU A 92 16.12 14.13 -11.63
N HIS A 93 15.17 14.96 -12.07
CA HIS A 93 15.45 16.35 -12.46
C HIS A 93 15.10 17.29 -11.30
N PRO A 94 16.10 17.91 -10.65
CA PRO A 94 15.85 18.87 -9.59
C PRO A 94 14.95 20.03 -10.04
N SER A 95 13.84 20.23 -9.35
CA SER A 95 12.92 21.35 -9.56
C SER A 95 12.59 22.04 -8.25
N LEU A 96 12.09 23.28 -8.31
CA LEU A 96 11.63 23.98 -7.12
C LEU A 96 10.48 23.24 -6.44
N GLU A 97 9.62 22.61 -7.22
CA GLU A 97 8.48 21.86 -6.72
C GLU A 97 8.90 20.55 -6.05
N LEU A 98 9.76 19.77 -6.70
CA LEU A 98 10.32 18.57 -6.07
C LEU A 98 11.05 18.91 -4.75
N ASN A 99 11.83 19.99 -4.73
CA ASN A 99 12.51 20.42 -3.51
C ASN A 99 11.53 20.81 -2.38
N LYS A 100 10.38 21.40 -2.71
CA LYS A 100 9.33 21.69 -1.72
C LYS A 100 8.72 20.39 -1.17
N ILE A 101 8.36 19.46 -2.06
CA ILE A 101 7.82 18.14 -1.69
C ILE A 101 8.80 17.41 -0.76
N GLN A 102 10.07 17.32 -1.13
CA GLN A 102 11.08 16.64 -0.33
C GLN A 102 11.28 17.27 1.05
N ARG A 103 11.28 18.60 1.14
CA ARG A 103 11.36 19.31 2.42
C ARG A 103 10.14 19.07 3.29
N GLN A 104 8.95 19.06 2.69
CA GLN A 104 7.73 18.78 3.41
C GLN A 104 7.72 17.34 3.93
N ILE A 105 8.09 16.34 3.12
CA ILE A 105 8.25 14.95 3.56
C ILE A 105 9.21 14.86 4.76
N GLY A 106 10.37 15.51 4.70
CA GLY A 106 11.33 15.52 5.81
C GLY A 106 10.75 16.11 7.09
N LYS A 107 9.99 17.19 6.97
CA LYS A 107 9.30 17.84 8.09
C LYS A 107 8.24 16.94 8.70
N GLU A 108 7.33 16.38 7.89
CA GLU A 108 6.23 15.55 8.36
C GLU A 108 6.73 14.23 8.98
N LEU A 109 7.74 13.60 8.38
CA LEU A 109 8.35 12.40 8.94
C LEU A 109 9.34 12.68 10.10
N GLN A 110 9.63 13.94 10.39
CA GLN A 110 10.63 14.35 11.40
C GLN A 110 12.01 13.74 11.15
N ILE A 111 12.43 13.63 9.87
CA ILE A 111 13.74 13.11 9.46
C ILE A 111 14.56 14.18 8.74
N PRO A 112 15.90 14.11 8.81
CA PRO A 112 16.77 15.05 8.12
C PRO A 112 16.59 15.01 6.60
N ILE A 113 16.61 16.19 5.96
CA ILE A 113 16.43 16.32 4.51
C ILE A 113 17.43 15.49 3.69
N ASN A 114 18.67 15.33 4.17
CA ASN A 114 19.68 14.51 3.51
C ASN A 114 19.31 13.02 3.46
N ILE A 115 18.46 12.53 4.35
CA ILE A 115 17.90 11.18 4.30
C ILE A 115 16.84 11.10 3.20
N VAL A 116 15.91 12.08 3.15
CA VAL A 116 14.89 12.15 2.08
C VAL A 116 15.54 12.18 0.70
N LEU A 117 16.61 12.97 0.54
CA LEU A 117 17.33 13.14 -0.72
C LEU A 117 18.07 11.87 -1.21
N GLN A 118 18.20 10.84 -0.38
CA GLN A 118 18.78 9.55 -0.78
C GLN A 118 17.81 8.69 -1.59
N THR A 119 16.50 8.88 -1.40
CA THR A 119 15.47 8.15 -2.14
C THR A 119 15.29 8.79 -3.52
N LYS A 120 15.49 8.01 -4.58
CA LYS A 120 15.51 8.48 -5.98
C LYS A 120 14.40 7.91 -6.85
N SER A 121 13.46 7.22 -6.26
CA SER A 121 12.34 6.64 -7.01
C SER A 121 11.06 6.55 -6.16
N ALA A 122 9.93 6.33 -6.84
CA ALA A 122 8.61 6.19 -6.24
C ALA A 122 8.15 4.72 -6.18
N TYR A 123 9.07 3.76 -6.18
CA TYR A 123 8.77 2.32 -6.26
C TYR A 123 7.78 1.86 -5.20
N ALA A 124 7.89 2.39 -3.99
CA ALA A 124 7.05 1.98 -2.88
C ALA A 124 5.59 2.43 -3.03
N TRP A 125 5.32 3.49 -3.81
CA TRP A 125 3.96 3.90 -4.13
C TRP A 125 3.22 2.83 -4.93
N ASP A 126 3.87 2.18 -5.90
CA ASP A 126 3.29 1.07 -6.64
C ASP A 126 3.19 -0.19 -5.79
N LEU A 127 4.26 -0.56 -5.07
CA LEU A 127 4.32 -1.83 -4.37
C LEU A 127 3.42 -1.87 -3.12
N CYS A 128 3.28 -0.76 -2.40
CA CYS A 128 2.31 -0.65 -1.31
C CYS A 128 0.87 -0.81 -1.83
N ARG A 129 0.55 -0.19 -2.97
CA ARG A 129 -0.74 -0.34 -3.63
C ARG A 129 -0.95 -1.77 -4.14
N ALA A 130 0.08 -2.41 -4.67
CA ALA A 130 0.00 -3.81 -5.11
C ALA A 130 -0.40 -4.74 -3.97
N VAL A 131 0.24 -4.61 -2.79
CA VAL A 131 -0.10 -5.41 -1.60
C VAL A 131 -1.53 -5.12 -1.14
N SER A 132 -1.90 -3.85 -1.00
CA SER A 132 -3.22 -3.46 -0.51
C SER A 132 -4.33 -3.86 -1.48
N LEU A 133 -4.14 -3.60 -2.77
CA LEU A 133 -5.11 -3.93 -3.81
C LEU A 133 -5.32 -5.46 -3.91
N THR A 134 -4.23 -6.23 -3.77
CA THR A 134 -4.32 -7.69 -3.75
C THR A 134 -5.18 -8.19 -2.59
N LYS A 135 -4.99 -7.65 -1.39
CA LYS A 135 -5.80 -7.98 -0.21
C LYS A 135 -7.27 -7.65 -0.44
N TRP A 136 -7.58 -6.46 -0.98
CA TRP A 136 -8.96 -6.05 -1.27
C TRP A 136 -9.60 -6.90 -2.38
N CYS A 137 -8.86 -7.21 -3.44
CA CYS A 137 -9.34 -8.12 -4.51
C CYS A 137 -9.59 -9.55 -3.98
N TYR A 138 -8.79 -10.03 -3.04
CA TYR A 138 -9.05 -11.28 -2.35
C TYR A 138 -10.36 -11.21 -1.53
N TRP A 139 -10.58 -10.14 -0.78
CA TRP A 139 -11.80 -9.96 0.01
C TRP A 139 -13.08 -9.99 -0.81
N VAL A 140 -13.07 -9.39 -2.01
CA VAL A 140 -14.22 -9.39 -2.91
C VAL A 140 -14.33 -10.65 -3.79
N GLY A 141 -13.43 -11.61 -3.62
CA GLY A 141 -13.44 -12.90 -4.30
C GLY A 141 -12.87 -12.90 -5.72
N TYR A 142 -12.11 -11.87 -6.11
CA TYR A 142 -11.43 -11.84 -7.41
C TYR A 142 -10.17 -12.72 -7.44
N PHE A 143 -9.55 -12.95 -6.29
CA PHE A 143 -8.42 -13.87 -6.15
C PHE A 143 -8.75 -14.99 -5.17
N THR A 144 -8.21 -16.16 -5.42
CA THR A 144 -8.07 -17.22 -4.41
C THR A 144 -7.02 -16.80 -3.38
N GLU A 145 -7.07 -17.38 -2.18
CA GLU A 145 -6.06 -17.11 -1.14
C GLU A 145 -4.63 -17.39 -1.64
N LYS A 146 -4.44 -18.48 -2.37
CA LYS A 146 -3.14 -18.84 -2.95
C LYS A 146 -2.62 -17.79 -3.95
N GLU A 147 -3.50 -17.29 -4.82
CA GLU A 147 -3.13 -16.25 -5.79
C GLU A 147 -2.80 -14.94 -5.07
N ALA A 148 -3.60 -14.55 -4.08
CA ALA A 148 -3.35 -13.34 -3.30
C ALA A 148 -2.00 -13.40 -2.59
N TRP A 149 -1.67 -14.50 -1.91
CA TRP A 149 -0.35 -14.64 -1.27
C TRP A 149 0.79 -14.62 -2.28
N SER A 150 0.65 -15.26 -3.43
CA SER A 150 1.68 -15.21 -4.48
C SER A 150 1.95 -13.79 -4.98
N LEU A 151 0.93 -12.95 -5.12
CA LEU A 151 1.05 -11.56 -5.56
C LEU A 151 1.61 -10.65 -4.46
N ILE A 152 1.17 -10.84 -3.20
CA ILE A 152 1.68 -10.11 -2.05
C ILE A 152 3.16 -10.41 -1.84
N ASP A 153 3.55 -11.67 -1.87
CA ASP A 153 4.96 -12.09 -1.75
C ASP A 153 5.82 -11.49 -2.87
N ALA A 154 5.34 -11.54 -4.12
CA ALA A 154 6.06 -10.94 -5.25
C ALA A 154 6.26 -9.43 -5.09
N ALA A 155 5.25 -8.69 -4.60
CA ALA A 155 5.36 -7.26 -4.33
C ALA A 155 6.35 -6.97 -3.19
N ALA A 156 6.28 -7.74 -2.10
CA ALA A 156 7.17 -7.61 -0.95
C ALA A 156 8.64 -7.94 -1.30
N GLU A 157 8.87 -8.99 -2.06
CA GLU A 157 10.21 -9.37 -2.51
C GLU A 157 10.80 -8.32 -3.46
N LYS A 158 9.97 -7.80 -4.39
CA LYS A 158 10.38 -6.71 -5.29
C LYS A 158 10.74 -5.45 -4.52
N ALA A 159 9.97 -5.08 -3.49
CA ALA A 159 10.28 -3.94 -2.63
C ALA A 159 11.61 -4.15 -1.87
N ALA A 160 11.80 -5.31 -1.29
CA ALA A 160 13.03 -5.65 -0.57
C ALA A 160 14.27 -5.73 -1.48
N GLU A 161 14.10 -6.10 -2.76
CA GLU A 161 15.17 -6.08 -3.76
C GLU A 161 15.65 -4.66 -4.06
N ILE A 162 14.71 -3.74 -4.31
CA ILE A 162 14.97 -2.37 -4.79
C ILE A 162 15.35 -1.44 -3.65
N GLY A 163 14.58 -1.46 -2.57
CA GLY A 163 14.69 -0.53 -1.46
C GLY A 163 15.80 -0.87 -0.49
N LYS A 164 16.08 0.05 0.42
CA LYS A 164 17.12 -0.08 1.45
C LYS A 164 16.57 -0.54 2.80
N ASP A 165 15.57 0.17 3.29
CA ASP A 165 14.96 0.03 4.60
C ASP A 165 13.55 0.67 4.62
N TRP A 166 12.88 0.60 5.76
CA TRP A 166 11.55 1.17 5.92
C TRP A 166 11.50 2.69 5.78
N THR A 167 12.58 3.40 6.07
CA THR A 167 12.65 4.85 5.87
C THR A 167 12.67 5.20 4.38
N ASP A 168 13.52 4.52 3.60
CA ASP A 168 13.56 4.66 2.14
C ASP A 168 12.21 4.29 1.50
N TYR A 169 11.60 3.20 1.96
CA TYR A 169 10.27 2.76 1.51
C TYR A 169 9.20 3.82 1.76
N THR A 170 9.16 4.38 2.97
CA THR A 170 8.19 5.40 3.35
C THR A 170 8.37 6.69 2.55
N VAL A 171 9.62 7.15 2.39
CA VAL A 171 9.92 8.34 1.56
C VAL A 171 9.53 8.09 0.11
N SER A 172 9.87 6.93 -0.45
CA SER A 172 9.50 6.54 -1.82
C SER A 172 7.98 6.52 -2.04
N PHE A 173 7.22 6.00 -1.07
CA PHE A 173 5.77 6.01 -1.11
C PHE A 173 5.20 7.43 -1.12
N LEU A 174 5.65 8.29 -0.20
CA LEU A 174 5.17 9.66 -0.09
C LEU A 174 5.55 10.50 -1.32
N LEU A 175 6.75 10.32 -1.86
CA LEU A 175 7.16 10.94 -3.12
C LEU A 175 6.21 10.59 -4.27
N GLY A 176 5.95 9.30 -4.49
CA GLY A 176 5.08 8.85 -5.58
C GLY A 176 3.66 9.35 -5.42
N ARG A 177 3.11 9.28 -4.21
CA ARG A 177 1.78 9.79 -3.88
C ARG A 177 1.65 11.28 -4.19
N THR A 178 2.60 12.09 -3.72
CA THR A 178 2.54 13.55 -3.88
C THR A 178 2.80 13.97 -5.32
N VAL A 179 3.73 13.32 -6.02
CA VAL A 179 3.99 13.60 -7.45
C VAL A 179 2.77 13.24 -8.32
N GLN A 180 2.00 12.23 -7.93
CA GLN A 180 0.73 11.90 -8.59
C GLN A 180 -0.39 12.91 -8.28
N GLY A 181 -0.20 13.85 -7.37
CA GLY A 181 -1.15 14.93 -7.07
C GLY A 181 -2.04 14.69 -5.84
N PHE A 182 -1.75 13.66 -5.03
CA PHE A 182 -2.43 13.47 -3.75
C PHE A 182 -1.83 14.33 -2.66
N ASP A 183 -2.66 14.78 -1.73
CA ASP A 183 -2.21 15.55 -0.58
C ASP A 183 -1.30 14.71 0.33
N LEU A 184 -0.21 15.33 0.78
CA LEU A 184 0.74 14.71 1.69
C LEU A 184 0.19 14.64 3.12
N ASP A 185 -0.53 15.67 3.54
CA ASP A 185 -1.02 15.80 4.91
C ASP A 185 -2.02 14.69 5.28
N ASP A 186 -2.72 14.13 4.27
CA ASP A 186 -3.71 13.07 4.47
C ASP A 186 -3.15 11.78 5.07
N ILE A 187 -1.86 11.46 4.87
CA ILE A 187 -1.27 10.16 5.23
C ILE A 187 0.08 10.30 5.96
N SER A 188 0.59 11.51 6.10
CA SER A 188 1.91 11.73 6.70
C SER A 188 1.97 11.33 8.17
N VAL A 189 0.86 11.44 8.88
CA VAL A 189 0.75 11.07 10.31
C VAL A 189 0.93 9.57 10.47
N GLU A 190 0.22 8.76 9.69
CA GLU A 190 0.33 7.30 9.71
C GLU A 190 1.73 6.84 9.30
N ALA A 191 2.29 7.45 8.27
CA ALA A 191 3.66 7.17 7.82
C ALA A 191 4.69 7.46 8.91
N GLN A 192 4.59 8.61 9.60
CA GLN A 192 5.45 8.98 10.70
C GLN A 192 5.30 8.05 11.91
N GLN A 193 4.07 7.66 12.25
CA GLN A 193 3.80 6.75 13.35
C GLN A 193 4.37 5.35 13.09
N LEU A 194 4.22 4.79 11.88
CA LEU A 194 4.83 3.51 11.48
C LEU A 194 6.36 3.54 11.60
N LEU A 195 7.01 4.66 11.24
CA LEU A 195 8.46 4.80 11.38
C LEU A 195 8.92 4.95 12.82
N SER A 196 8.16 5.67 13.65
CA SER A 196 8.58 6.03 15.02
C SER A 196 8.11 5.04 16.08
N SER A 197 7.24 4.08 15.77
CA SER A 197 6.56 3.17 16.72
C SER A 197 5.85 3.87 17.87
N LYS A 198 5.55 5.15 17.73
CA LYS A 198 4.74 5.85 18.71
C LYS A 198 3.29 5.52 18.43
N GLY A 199 2.74 4.62 19.24
CA GLY A 199 1.39 4.10 19.12
C GLY A 199 0.33 5.15 18.82
N PRO A 200 -0.78 4.74 18.20
CA PRO A 200 -1.89 5.65 17.96
C PRO A 200 -2.36 6.20 19.30
N VAL A 201 -2.48 7.50 19.39
CA VAL A 201 -3.02 8.15 20.60
C VAL A 201 -4.49 7.78 20.77
N LEU A 202 -5.19 7.50 19.67
CA LEU A 202 -6.58 7.03 19.58
C LEU A 202 -6.77 6.35 18.20
N GLY A 203 -6.83 5.04 18.15
CA GLY A 203 -7.06 4.34 16.87
C GLY A 203 -7.43 2.87 17.05
N LYS A 204 -8.07 2.31 16.03
CA LYS A 204 -8.46 0.88 15.99
C LYS A 204 -7.29 -0.03 15.62
N VAL A 205 -6.28 0.52 14.92
CA VAL A 205 -5.14 -0.24 14.43
C VAL A 205 -4.08 -0.37 15.53
N THR A 206 -3.77 -1.58 15.92
CA THR A 206 -2.87 -1.87 17.05
C THR A 206 -1.44 -2.21 16.63
N ASP A 207 -1.25 -2.74 15.41
CA ASP A 207 0.03 -3.26 14.92
C ASP A 207 0.88 -2.22 14.20
N ILE A 208 0.94 -0.99 14.71
CA ILE A 208 1.70 0.09 14.07
C ILE A 208 3.21 -0.01 14.23
N ASP A 209 3.68 -0.91 15.09
CA ASP A 209 5.11 -1.22 15.31
C ASP A 209 5.66 -2.25 14.30
N VAL A 210 4.92 -2.54 13.22
CA VAL A 210 5.31 -3.56 12.23
C VAL A 210 6.66 -3.28 11.57
N TYR A 211 7.02 -2.01 11.36
CA TYR A 211 8.33 -1.64 10.78
C TYR A 211 9.50 -1.92 11.74
N GLN A 212 9.26 -2.05 13.02
CA GLN A 212 10.26 -2.43 14.01
C GLN A 212 10.31 -3.94 14.24
N ARG A 213 9.16 -4.61 14.09
CA ARG A 213 9.05 -6.07 14.27
C ARG A 213 9.56 -6.85 13.07
N TYR A 214 9.32 -6.35 11.86
CA TYR A 214 9.65 -7.08 10.62
C TYR A 214 10.78 -6.42 9.87
N SER A 215 11.80 -7.21 9.56
CA SER A 215 12.93 -6.76 8.75
C SER A 215 12.47 -6.39 7.34
N PHE A 216 12.96 -5.28 6.81
CA PHE A 216 12.71 -4.87 5.42
C PHE A 216 13.30 -5.88 4.44
N LYS A 217 14.52 -6.32 4.69
CA LYS A 217 15.20 -7.40 3.93
C LYS A 217 15.11 -8.73 4.66
N LYS A 218 15.07 -9.82 3.88
CA LYS A 218 15.21 -11.18 4.43
C LYS A 218 16.64 -11.45 4.87
#